data_6c1e970d57d0b2fa9a96cc5ab02dd4fa
#
_entry.id   6c1e970d57d0b2fa9a96cc5ab02dd4fa
#
_cell.length_a   1.000
_cell.length_b   1.000
_cell.length_c   1.000
_cell.angle_alpha   90.00
_cell.angle_beta   90.00
_cell.angle_gamma   90.00
#
_symmetry.space_group_name_H-M   'P 1'
#
loop_
_entity.id
_entity.type
_entity.pdbx_description
1 polymer ?
#
loop_
_entity_poly.entity_id
_entity_poly.type
_entity_poly.pdbx_seq_one_letter_code
_entity_poly.pdbx_strand_id
1 'polypeptide(L)'
;MSKLDKLIEKLCPEGVEFKPMWSLTAWDKKFNGIDRNMQKKVVPYHYFLAAEFDQIEREDGDIFYISTGITGKDRFTTEELAGDNLAEGEVVCIPWGGTPNVKYYKGKFVTGDNRIATSLDPTVLDNKYLYYWMQSQIE
;
A
#
# COMPACT_ATOMS: atom_id res chain seq x y z
N MET A 1 -6.40 -28.19 13.41
CA MET A 1 -6.76 -26.82 12.99
C MET A 1 -5.74 -25.81 13.44
N SER A 2 -5.40 -24.89 12.56
CA SER A 2 -4.51 -23.78 12.91
C SER A 2 -5.20 -22.81 13.87
N LYS A 3 -4.41 -21.95 14.49
CA LYS A 3 -4.92 -20.86 15.32
C LYS A 3 -5.85 -19.93 14.52
N LEU A 4 -5.50 -19.70 13.23
CA LEU A 4 -6.33 -18.90 12.33
C LEU A 4 -7.69 -19.55 12.07
N ASP A 5 -7.71 -20.85 11.80
CA ASP A 5 -8.97 -21.59 11.58
C ASP A 5 -9.91 -21.48 12.77
N LYS A 6 -9.37 -21.61 13.99
CA LYS A 6 -10.14 -21.46 15.22
C LYS A 6 -10.71 -20.07 15.39
N LEU A 7 -9.94 -19.03 15.01
CA LEU A 7 -10.41 -17.65 15.07
C LEU A 7 -11.52 -17.40 14.05
N ILE A 8 -11.37 -17.94 12.83
CA ILE A 8 -12.40 -17.83 11.79
C ILE A 8 -13.70 -18.48 12.25
N GLU A 9 -13.64 -19.69 12.81
CA GLU A 9 -14.84 -20.36 13.34
C GLU A 9 -15.54 -19.55 14.43
N LYS A 10 -14.75 -18.92 15.31
CA LYS A 10 -15.27 -18.13 16.43
C LYS A 10 -15.89 -16.81 15.98
N LEU A 11 -15.21 -16.10 15.08
CA LEU A 11 -15.58 -14.74 14.66
C LEU A 11 -16.49 -14.72 13.45
N CYS A 12 -16.46 -15.75 12.64
CA CYS A 12 -17.24 -15.88 11.42
C CYS A 12 -17.95 -17.22 11.37
N PRO A 13 -18.92 -17.46 12.29
CA PRO A 13 -19.58 -18.77 12.39
C PRO A 13 -20.34 -19.18 11.12
N GLU A 14 -20.70 -18.21 10.28
CA GLU A 14 -21.35 -18.46 9.00
C GLU A 14 -20.35 -18.64 7.86
N GLY A 15 -19.04 -18.67 8.16
CA GLY A 15 -17.97 -18.84 7.20
C GLY A 15 -17.40 -17.53 6.68
N VAL A 16 -16.42 -17.65 5.81
CA VAL A 16 -15.80 -16.51 5.12
C VAL A 16 -15.99 -16.66 3.62
N GLU A 17 -16.18 -15.54 2.95
CA GLU A 17 -16.28 -15.49 1.50
C GLU A 17 -14.92 -15.17 0.88
N PHE A 18 -14.52 -15.94 -0.14
CA PHE A 18 -13.32 -15.67 -0.92
C PHE A 18 -13.66 -14.78 -2.09
N LYS A 19 -12.97 -13.64 -2.19
CA LYS A 19 -13.14 -12.68 -3.28
C LYS A 19 -11.81 -12.35 -3.92
N PRO A 20 -11.78 -12.09 -5.25
CA PRO A 20 -10.56 -11.63 -5.90
C PRO A 20 -10.12 -10.28 -5.33
N MET A 21 -8.82 -10.11 -5.11
CA MET A 21 -8.26 -8.87 -4.55
C MET A 21 -8.66 -7.64 -5.39
N TRP A 22 -8.67 -7.75 -6.72
CA TRP A 22 -9.02 -6.63 -7.59
C TRP A 22 -10.45 -6.13 -7.36
N SER A 23 -11.36 -6.96 -6.85
CA SER A 23 -12.75 -6.55 -6.57
C SER A 23 -12.89 -5.73 -5.29
N LEU A 24 -11.89 -5.76 -4.42
CA LEU A 24 -11.93 -5.15 -3.09
C LEU A 24 -10.93 -4.01 -2.91
N THR A 25 -10.08 -3.75 -3.91
CA THR A 25 -8.98 -2.78 -3.79
C THR A 25 -8.97 -1.80 -4.95
N ALA A 26 -8.45 -0.59 -4.66
CA ALA A 26 -8.04 0.37 -5.67
C ALA A 26 -6.52 0.41 -5.73
N TRP A 27 -5.97 0.53 -6.94
CA TRP A 27 -4.54 0.56 -7.18
C TRP A 27 -4.11 1.84 -7.88
N ASP A 28 -2.82 2.13 -7.82
CA ASP A 28 -2.24 3.34 -8.44
C ASP A 28 -2.13 3.24 -9.96
N LYS A 29 -2.18 2.04 -10.51
CA LYS A 29 -2.13 1.79 -11.96
C LYS A 29 -3.13 0.74 -12.38
N LYS A 30 -3.47 0.80 -13.65
CA LYS A 30 -4.22 -0.26 -14.29
C LYS A 30 -3.29 -1.41 -14.63
N PHE A 31 -3.67 -2.63 -14.26
CA PHE A 31 -2.88 -3.82 -14.56
C PHE A 31 -3.25 -4.40 -15.92
N ASN A 32 -2.22 -4.82 -16.66
CA ASN A 32 -2.40 -5.55 -17.90
C ASN A 32 -3.04 -6.92 -17.61
N GLY A 33 -3.92 -7.37 -18.48
CA GLY A 33 -4.59 -8.64 -18.32
C GLY A 33 -5.82 -8.62 -17.41
N ILE A 34 -6.10 -7.48 -16.76
CA ILE A 34 -7.33 -7.29 -16.01
C ILE A 34 -8.28 -6.41 -16.83
N ASP A 35 -9.49 -6.92 -17.07
CA ASP A 35 -10.52 -6.20 -17.80
C ASP A 35 -10.84 -4.86 -17.12
N ARG A 36 -11.17 -3.84 -17.91
CA ARG A 36 -11.55 -2.51 -17.41
C ARG A 36 -12.72 -2.55 -16.44
N ASN A 37 -13.63 -3.51 -16.62
CA ASN A 37 -14.79 -3.67 -15.74
C ASN A 37 -14.42 -4.26 -14.38
N MET A 38 -13.27 -4.93 -14.30
CA MET A 38 -12.78 -5.55 -13.05
C MET A 38 -12.01 -4.57 -12.18
N GLN A 39 -11.22 -3.69 -12.80
CA GLN A 39 -10.45 -2.66 -12.08
C GLN A 39 -11.10 -1.30 -12.30
N LYS A 40 -12.16 -1.03 -11.54
CA LYS A 40 -13.02 0.15 -11.74
C LYS A 40 -12.40 1.45 -11.30
N LYS A 41 -11.51 1.42 -10.32
CA LYS A 41 -10.92 2.62 -9.73
C LYS A 41 -9.39 2.55 -9.76
N VAL A 42 -8.78 3.60 -10.28
CA VAL A 42 -7.32 3.80 -10.26
C VAL A 42 -7.07 5.12 -9.54
N VAL A 43 -6.18 5.10 -8.55
CA VAL A 43 -5.80 6.30 -7.78
C VAL A 43 -4.32 6.56 -8.06
N PRO A 44 -3.98 7.40 -9.03
CA PRO A 44 -2.59 7.63 -9.40
C PRO A 44 -1.84 8.41 -8.31
N TYR A 45 -0.57 8.04 -8.12
CA TYR A 45 0.34 8.76 -7.24
C TYR A 45 1.59 9.14 -8.04
N HIS A 46 2.09 10.34 -7.81
CA HIS A 46 3.41 10.70 -8.30
C HIS A 46 4.46 9.98 -7.44
N TYR A 47 5.43 9.33 -8.08
CA TYR A 47 6.53 8.72 -7.34
C TYR A 47 7.83 9.48 -7.56
N PHE A 48 8.69 9.46 -6.54
CA PHE A 48 10.01 10.05 -6.60
C PHE A 48 11.07 8.96 -6.67
N LEU A 49 11.96 9.04 -7.63
CA LEU A 49 13.20 8.26 -7.56
C LEU A 49 14.04 8.77 -6.40
N ALA A 50 14.93 7.91 -5.87
CA ALA A 50 15.73 8.28 -4.69
C ALA A 50 16.51 9.59 -4.91
N ALA A 51 17.10 9.77 -6.10
CA ALA A 51 17.85 10.99 -6.43
C ALA A 51 16.95 12.22 -6.53
N GLU A 52 15.72 12.07 -7.00
CA GLU A 52 14.74 13.16 -7.02
C GLU A 52 14.32 13.55 -5.60
N PHE A 53 14.11 12.56 -4.75
CA PHE A 53 13.75 12.81 -3.36
C PHE A 53 14.85 13.53 -2.58
N ASP A 54 16.12 13.31 -2.92
CA ASP A 54 17.25 14.00 -2.32
C ASP A 54 17.07 15.53 -2.38
N GLN A 55 16.39 16.04 -3.41
CA GLN A 55 16.16 17.47 -3.60
C GLN A 55 15.19 18.07 -2.57
N ILE A 56 14.30 17.24 -2.04
CA ILE A 56 13.25 17.70 -1.10
C ILE A 56 13.37 17.05 0.27
N GLU A 57 14.37 16.22 0.49
CA GLU A 57 14.59 15.60 1.80
C GLU A 57 14.92 16.62 2.87
N ARG A 58 14.28 16.49 4.03
CA ARG A 58 14.53 17.32 5.22
C ARG A 58 14.53 16.46 6.47
N GLU A 59 15.58 16.56 7.27
CA GLU A 59 15.71 15.80 8.54
C GLU A 59 14.61 16.15 9.54
N ASP A 60 14.15 17.39 9.52
CA ASP A 60 13.09 17.89 10.39
C ASP A 60 11.70 17.79 9.76
N GLY A 61 11.59 17.13 8.60
CA GLY A 61 10.33 16.95 7.93
C GLY A 61 9.41 15.97 8.67
N ASP A 62 8.11 16.14 8.46
CA ASP A 62 7.07 15.31 9.07
C ASP A 62 6.28 14.47 8.05
N ILE A 63 6.61 14.62 6.76
CA ILE A 63 5.99 13.84 5.68
C ILE A 63 6.89 12.65 5.34
N PHE A 64 6.37 11.46 5.57
CA PHE A 64 7.11 10.20 5.37
C PHE A 64 7.28 9.89 3.88
N TYR A 65 8.47 9.42 3.51
CA TYR A 65 8.77 8.89 2.18
C TYR A 65 8.72 7.37 2.21
N ILE A 66 7.78 6.80 1.47
CA ILE A 66 7.66 5.34 1.35
C ILE A 66 8.66 4.88 0.31
N SER A 67 9.83 4.43 0.76
CA SER A 67 10.90 3.94 -0.13
C SER A 67 10.55 2.57 -0.71
N THR A 68 11.29 2.16 -1.72
CA THR A 68 11.18 0.82 -2.30
C THR A 68 12.02 -0.23 -1.58
N GLY A 69 13.01 0.22 -0.79
CA GLY A 69 13.95 -0.66 -0.10
C GLY A 69 13.44 -1.18 1.24
N ILE A 70 14.17 -2.15 1.78
CA ILE A 70 13.87 -2.75 3.09
C ILE A 70 14.89 -2.34 4.16
N THR A 71 15.93 -1.60 3.78
CA THR A 71 17.01 -1.16 4.68
C THR A 71 17.22 0.34 4.56
N GLY A 72 17.94 0.89 5.51
CA GLY A 72 18.27 2.31 5.56
C GLY A 72 17.39 3.07 6.55
N LYS A 73 17.71 4.35 6.70
CA LYS A 73 16.93 5.23 7.58
C LYS A 73 15.64 5.65 6.91
N ASP A 74 14.63 5.89 7.72
CA ASP A 74 13.42 6.58 7.26
C ASP A 74 13.77 7.98 6.77
N ARG A 75 13.13 8.38 5.68
CA ARG A 75 13.36 9.67 5.04
C ARG A 75 12.07 10.49 5.07
N PHE A 76 12.22 11.80 5.21
CA PHE A 76 11.10 12.71 5.39
C PHE A 76 11.26 13.96 4.53
N THR A 77 10.14 14.61 4.26
CA THR A 77 10.09 15.94 3.64
C THR A 77 9.04 16.79 4.36
N THR A 78 8.72 17.96 3.82
CA THR A 78 7.69 18.85 4.36
C THR A 78 6.50 18.91 3.41
N GLU A 79 5.34 19.34 3.92
CA GLU A 79 4.15 19.55 3.08
C GLU A 79 4.42 20.55 1.96
N GLU A 80 5.16 21.62 2.26
CA GLU A 80 5.50 22.64 1.28
C GLU A 80 6.32 22.07 0.13
N LEU A 81 7.34 21.26 0.44
CA LEU A 81 8.21 20.68 -0.58
C LEU A 81 7.54 19.54 -1.35
N ALA A 82 6.68 18.79 -0.69
CA ALA A 82 5.88 17.75 -1.36
C ALA A 82 4.88 18.37 -2.34
N GLY A 83 4.31 19.52 -1.99
CA GLY A 83 3.39 20.27 -2.85
C GLY A 83 2.22 19.42 -3.34
N ASP A 84 1.95 19.47 -4.64
CA ASP A 84 0.86 18.73 -5.27
C ASP A 84 1.08 17.20 -5.27
N ASN A 85 2.28 16.74 -4.93
CA ASN A 85 2.62 15.32 -4.88
C ASN A 85 2.36 14.69 -3.51
N LEU A 86 1.90 15.50 -2.56
CA LEU A 86 1.50 15.01 -1.24
C LEU A 86 0.27 14.11 -1.36
N ALA A 87 0.34 12.94 -0.74
CA ALA A 87 -0.78 12.02 -0.64
C ALA A 87 -1.15 11.78 0.82
N GLU A 88 -2.35 11.31 1.05
CA GLU A 88 -2.83 10.98 2.39
C GLU A 88 -3.78 9.80 2.30
N GLY A 89 -3.65 8.86 3.24
CA GLY A 89 -4.54 7.72 3.32
C GLY A 89 -3.92 6.55 4.05
N GLU A 90 -4.64 5.44 4.02
CA GLU A 90 -4.20 4.15 4.53
C GLU A 90 -3.89 3.25 3.33
N VAL A 91 -2.62 2.85 3.19
CA VAL A 91 -2.15 2.19 1.97
C VAL A 91 -1.28 0.98 2.27
N VAL A 92 -1.26 0.05 1.33
CA VAL A 92 -0.37 -1.10 1.30
C VAL A 92 0.47 -1.00 0.02
N CYS A 93 1.78 -1.06 0.16
CA CYS A 93 2.71 -0.79 -0.94
C CYS A 93 3.62 -1.97 -1.20
N ILE A 94 3.87 -2.23 -2.49
CA ILE A 94 4.90 -3.17 -2.95
C ILE A 94 5.80 -2.46 -3.95
N PRO A 95 7.13 -2.65 -3.89
CA PRO A 95 8.02 -2.01 -4.85
C PRO A 95 7.82 -2.57 -6.25
N TRP A 96 7.97 -1.72 -7.25
CA TRP A 96 7.90 -2.16 -8.65
C TRP A 96 9.09 -3.04 -9.02
N GLY A 97 10.24 -2.81 -8.42
CA GLY A 97 11.46 -3.59 -8.65
C GLY A 97 12.28 -3.73 -7.37
N GLY A 98 13.35 -4.54 -7.44
CA GLY A 98 14.21 -4.80 -6.30
C GLY A 98 13.73 -5.97 -5.46
N THR A 99 14.14 -6.01 -4.19
CA THR A 99 13.76 -7.07 -3.26
C THR A 99 12.29 -6.99 -2.91
N PRO A 100 11.50 -8.06 -3.13
CA PRO A 100 10.09 -8.07 -2.75
C PRO A 100 9.89 -7.77 -1.26
N ASN A 101 9.02 -6.84 -0.99
CA ASN A 101 8.60 -6.51 0.38
C ASN A 101 7.24 -5.84 0.33
N VAL A 102 6.55 -5.84 1.46
CA VAL A 102 5.25 -5.19 1.60
C VAL A 102 5.34 -4.18 2.73
N LYS A 103 4.80 -2.99 2.52
CA LYS A 103 4.76 -1.93 3.52
C LYS A 103 3.32 -1.50 3.76
N TYR A 104 3.05 -1.12 4.99
CA TYR A 104 1.79 -0.51 5.40
C TYR A 104 2.06 0.89 5.90
N TYR A 105 1.24 1.85 5.50
CA TYR A 105 1.33 3.21 6.02
C TYR A 105 -0.05 3.85 6.12
N LYS A 106 -0.21 4.68 7.14
CA LYS A 106 -1.42 5.48 7.33
C LYS A 106 -1.03 6.90 7.71
N GLY A 107 -1.48 7.87 6.93
CA GLY A 107 -1.20 9.29 7.15
C GLY A 107 -0.83 10.00 5.86
N LYS A 108 -0.12 11.11 6.00
CA LYS A 108 0.40 11.89 4.87
C LYS A 108 1.75 11.35 4.45
N PHE A 109 1.96 11.21 3.14
CA PHE A 109 3.18 10.60 2.62
C PHE A 109 3.49 11.09 1.19
N VAL A 110 4.72 10.85 0.78
CA VAL A 110 5.14 10.77 -0.63
C VAL A 110 5.76 9.40 -0.85
N THR A 111 5.84 8.95 -2.08
CA THR A 111 6.24 7.58 -2.37
C THR A 111 7.37 7.48 -3.39
N GLY A 112 8.19 6.44 -3.27
CA GLY A 112 9.05 5.95 -4.33
C GLY A 112 8.25 5.13 -5.34
N ASP A 113 8.94 4.41 -6.24
CA ASP A 113 8.28 3.63 -7.30
C ASP A 113 7.67 2.34 -6.74
N ASN A 114 6.62 2.52 -5.98
CA ASN A 114 5.81 1.46 -5.40
C ASN A 114 4.49 1.31 -6.14
N ARG A 115 3.95 0.09 -6.16
CA ARG A 115 2.54 -0.13 -6.45
C ARG A 115 1.78 0.04 -5.16
N ILE A 116 0.72 0.80 -5.20
CA ILE A 116 -0.01 1.24 -4.01
C ILE A 116 -1.45 0.79 -4.09
N ALA A 117 -1.85 0.02 -3.09
CA ALA A 117 -3.22 -0.48 -2.96
C ALA A 117 -3.88 0.11 -1.73
N THR A 118 -5.18 0.32 -1.83
CA THR A 118 -6.02 0.65 -0.68
C THR A 118 -7.35 -0.10 -0.80
N SER A 119 -7.96 -0.42 0.33
CA SER A 119 -9.27 -1.04 0.35
C SER A 119 -10.33 -0.08 -0.19
N LEU A 120 -11.22 -0.58 -1.05
CA LEU A 120 -12.38 0.19 -1.51
C LEU A 120 -13.39 0.43 -0.40
N ASP A 121 -13.49 -0.53 0.54
CA ASP A 121 -14.38 -0.45 1.69
C ASP A 121 -13.71 -1.13 2.89
N PRO A 122 -13.15 -0.35 3.83
CA PRO A 122 -12.48 -0.91 4.99
C PRO A 122 -13.37 -1.74 5.92
N THR A 123 -14.69 -1.63 5.81
CA THR A 123 -15.61 -2.48 6.57
C THR A 123 -15.71 -3.89 5.99
N VAL A 124 -15.36 -4.06 4.72
CA VAL A 124 -15.34 -5.34 4.01
C VAL A 124 -13.93 -5.93 4.00
N LEU A 125 -12.92 -5.10 3.72
CA LEU A 125 -11.51 -5.51 3.72
C LEU A 125 -10.70 -4.48 4.51
N ASP A 126 -10.17 -4.90 5.65
CA ASP A 126 -9.26 -4.09 6.44
C ASP A 126 -7.89 -4.00 5.77
N ASN A 127 -7.32 -2.79 5.68
CA ASN A 127 -6.02 -2.59 5.02
C ASN A 127 -4.86 -3.30 5.74
N LYS A 128 -4.90 -3.43 7.06
CA LYS A 128 -3.88 -4.21 7.77
C LYS A 128 -3.99 -5.70 7.46
N TYR A 129 -5.21 -6.21 7.31
CA TYR A 129 -5.41 -7.58 6.88
C TYR A 129 -4.81 -7.79 5.48
N LEU A 130 -5.08 -6.87 4.55
CA LEU A 130 -4.48 -6.89 3.22
C LEU A 130 -2.95 -6.91 3.29
N TYR A 131 -2.37 -6.06 4.13
CA TYR A 131 -0.92 -6.02 4.37
C TYR A 131 -0.39 -7.39 4.81
N TYR A 132 -0.97 -7.98 5.84
CA TYR A 132 -0.50 -9.27 6.36
C TYR A 132 -0.70 -10.40 5.35
N TRP A 133 -1.81 -10.38 4.62
CA TRP A 133 -2.07 -11.36 3.58
C TRP A 133 -1.01 -11.28 2.47
N MET A 134 -0.74 -10.08 1.97
CA MET A 134 0.27 -9.87 0.93
C MET A 134 1.66 -10.24 1.42
N GLN A 135 1.99 -9.92 2.66
CA GLN A 135 3.27 -10.30 3.26
C GLN A 135 3.43 -11.82 3.31
N SER A 136 2.38 -12.56 3.61
CA SER A 136 2.40 -14.02 3.63
C SER A 136 2.67 -14.65 2.25
N GLN A 137 2.37 -13.93 1.18
CA GLN A 137 2.58 -14.44 -0.18
C GLN A 137 4.04 -14.33 -0.65
N ILE A 138 4.86 -13.54 0.01
CA ILE A 138 6.28 -13.37 -0.35
C ILE A 138 7.24 -14.11 0.58
N GLU A 139 6.75 -14.75 1.61
CA GLU A 139 7.53 -15.58 2.55
C GLU A 139 7.75 -17.01 2.05
#